data_fdee8663bd491fa33b5d193ad4e760f6
#
_entry.id   fdee8663bd491fa33b5d193ad4e760f6
#
_cell.length_a   1.000
_cell.length_b   1.000
_cell.length_c   1.000
_cell.angle_alpha   90.00
_cell.angle_beta   90.00
_cell.angle_gamma   90.00
#
_symmetry.space_group_name_H-M   'P 1'
#
loop_
_entity.id
_entity.type
_entity.pdbx_description
1 polymer ?
#
loop_
_entity_poly.entity_id
_entity_poly.type
_entity_poly.pdbx_seq_one_letter_code
_entity_poly.pdbx_strand_id
1 'polypeptide(L)'
;MLVSRTQLAGQQQTAAAVAHLTRALDGCKCSRRFAPEEIVTKDWARLTDADLAAIAACGCRQASCEKLHFDEHEAFSSLCFLEQHLTLQQLQAAADHLFADAACGHVLRVKGFAPDPQGTTGWLELNATAAGRTLEPIPQGQDVLIVIGEGLDKAAIEARLKA
;
A
#
# COMPACT_ATOMS: atom_id res chain seq x y z
N MET A 1 16.29 -3.27 12.18
CA MET A 1 15.34 -3.13 11.06
C MET A 1 14.30 -4.24 11.12
N LEU A 2 13.03 -3.95 10.92
CA LEU A 2 11.96 -4.97 10.86
C LEU A 2 11.45 -5.09 9.43
N VAL A 3 11.51 -6.30 8.87
CA VAL A 3 10.94 -6.64 7.56
C VAL A 3 9.62 -7.36 7.81
N SER A 4 8.51 -6.72 7.42
CA SER A 4 7.15 -7.24 7.64
C SER A 4 6.70 -8.14 6.51
N ARG A 5 5.66 -8.95 6.76
CA ARG A 5 4.99 -9.84 5.80
C ARG A 5 5.90 -10.93 5.21
N THR A 6 6.94 -11.31 5.91
CA THR A 6 7.86 -12.37 5.49
C THR A 6 7.19 -13.74 5.39
N GLN A 7 6.07 -13.96 6.10
CA GLN A 7 5.24 -15.15 5.98
C GLN A 7 4.53 -15.28 4.62
N LEU A 8 4.38 -14.16 3.89
CA LEU A 8 3.78 -14.14 2.55
C LEU A 8 4.83 -14.24 1.43
N ALA A 9 6.11 -14.18 1.79
CA ALA A 9 7.23 -14.19 0.87
C ALA A 9 8.14 -15.38 1.17
N GLY A 10 8.69 -15.99 0.13
CA GLY A 10 9.72 -17.01 0.30
C GLY A 10 11.03 -16.44 0.85
N GLN A 11 11.87 -17.31 1.39
CA GLN A 11 13.16 -16.91 1.96
C GLN A 11 14.03 -16.12 0.96
N GLN A 12 14.01 -16.52 -0.31
CA GLN A 12 14.75 -15.85 -1.38
C GLN A 12 14.24 -14.42 -1.61
N GLN A 13 12.92 -14.21 -1.61
CA GLN A 13 12.31 -12.89 -1.77
C GLN A 13 12.63 -11.98 -0.58
N THR A 14 12.59 -12.52 0.64
CA THR A 14 12.97 -11.79 1.85
C THR A 14 14.43 -11.34 1.79
N ALA A 15 15.35 -12.24 1.39
CA ALA A 15 16.75 -11.91 1.22
C ALA A 15 16.97 -10.86 0.12
N ALA A 16 16.24 -10.95 -1.00
CA ALA A 16 16.29 -9.97 -2.07
C ALA A 16 15.82 -8.59 -1.61
N ALA A 17 14.77 -8.51 -0.79
CA ALA A 17 14.28 -7.25 -0.22
C ALA A 17 15.32 -6.60 0.71
N VAL A 18 15.97 -7.37 1.57
CA VAL A 18 17.07 -6.90 2.43
C VAL A 18 18.25 -6.38 1.61
N ALA A 19 18.65 -7.13 0.57
CA ALA A 19 19.72 -6.71 -0.33
C ALA A 19 19.34 -5.44 -1.12
N HIS A 20 18.09 -5.31 -1.54
CA HIS A 20 17.58 -4.10 -2.20
C HIS A 20 17.69 -2.88 -1.27
N LEU A 21 17.25 -3.01 -0.02
CA LEU A 21 17.37 -1.93 0.96
C LEU A 21 18.84 -1.52 1.19
N THR A 22 19.76 -2.49 1.29
CA THR A 22 21.19 -2.21 1.45
C THR A 22 21.72 -1.39 0.27
N ARG A 23 21.37 -1.77 -0.97
CA ARG A 23 21.74 -1.01 -2.17
C ARG A 23 21.14 0.40 -2.19
N ALA A 24 19.88 0.55 -1.72
CA ALA A 24 19.23 1.86 -1.62
C ALA A 24 19.97 2.78 -0.62
N LEU A 25 20.39 2.23 0.53
CA LEU A 25 21.21 2.96 1.51
C LEU A 25 22.56 3.38 0.93
N ASP A 26 23.19 2.52 0.13
CA ASP A 26 24.43 2.86 -0.57
C ASP A 26 24.19 3.97 -1.62
N GLY A 27 23.10 3.88 -2.39
CA GLY A 27 22.76 4.86 -3.40
C GLY A 27 22.53 6.26 -2.84
N CYS A 28 21.91 6.38 -1.67
CA CYS A 28 21.74 7.66 -0.98
C CYS A 28 22.92 8.02 -0.05
N LYS A 29 24.03 7.34 -0.16
CA LYS A 29 25.27 7.52 0.65
C LYS A 29 24.95 7.54 2.16
N CYS A 30 23.99 6.74 2.58
CA CYS A 30 23.59 6.64 3.96
C CYS A 30 24.74 6.05 4.79
N SER A 31 25.02 6.67 5.93
CA SER A 31 26.04 6.15 6.88
C SER A 31 25.54 4.94 7.67
N ARG A 32 24.24 4.65 7.65
CA ARG A 32 23.65 3.53 8.38
C ARG A 32 23.94 2.20 7.68
N ARG A 33 24.36 1.23 8.46
CA ARG A 33 24.46 -0.18 8.06
C ARG A 33 23.72 -1.03 9.07
N PHE A 34 23.16 -2.14 8.62
CA PHE A 34 22.51 -3.10 9.49
C PHE A 34 23.34 -4.39 9.52
N ALA A 35 23.75 -4.79 10.71
CA ALA A 35 24.29 -6.12 10.93
C ALA A 35 23.16 -7.17 10.81
N PRO A 36 23.45 -8.42 10.43
CA PRO A 36 22.42 -9.46 10.27
C PRO A 36 21.52 -9.62 11.49
N GLU A 37 22.05 -9.53 12.69
CA GLU A 37 21.34 -9.61 13.96
C GLU A 37 20.42 -8.40 14.25
N GLU A 38 20.65 -7.29 13.56
CA GLU A 38 19.79 -6.10 13.64
C GLU A 38 18.60 -6.17 12.67
N ILE A 39 18.49 -7.24 11.86
CA ILE A 39 17.45 -7.43 10.86
C ILE A 39 16.48 -8.51 11.31
N VAL A 40 15.29 -8.11 11.69
CA VAL A 40 14.22 -9.03 12.10
C VAL A 40 13.36 -9.37 10.87
N THR A 41 13.42 -10.63 10.44
CA THR A 41 12.62 -11.20 9.32
C THR A 41 11.68 -12.30 9.81
N LYS A 42 11.50 -12.43 11.11
CA LYS A 42 10.69 -13.47 11.74
C LYS A 42 9.21 -13.24 11.44
N ASP A 43 8.48 -14.32 11.17
CA ASP A 43 7.02 -14.27 11.04
C ASP A 43 6.40 -13.66 12.31
N TRP A 44 5.45 -12.76 12.13
CA TRP A 44 4.80 -12.04 13.24
C TRP A 44 4.10 -12.97 14.22
N ALA A 45 3.49 -14.05 13.73
CA ALA A 45 2.88 -15.06 14.59
C ALA A 45 3.88 -15.83 15.47
N ARG A 46 5.17 -15.71 15.17
CA ARG A 46 6.28 -16.37 15.89
C ARG A 46 7.13 -15.41 16.73
N LEU A 47 6.78 -14.11 16.76
CA LEU A 47 7.45 -13.15 17.62
C LEU A 47 7.14 -13.46 19.08
N THR A 48 8.17 -13.44 19.90
CA THR A 48 8.08 -13.60 21.35
C THR A 48 8.10 -12.23 22.03
N ASP A 49 7.74 -12.18 23.31
CA ASP A 49 7.86 -10.96 24.13
C ASP A 49 9.29 -10.42 24.15
N ALA A 50 10.29 -11.31 24.12
CA ALA A 50 11.70 -10.92 24.04
C ALA A 50 12.03 -10.26 22.70
N ASP A 51 11.49 -10.77 21.57
CA ASP A 51 11.64 -10.13 20.25
C ASP A 51 11.01 -8.74 20.24
N LEU A 52 9.79 -8.61 20.78
CA LEU A 52 9.09 -7.33 20.86
C LEU A 52 9.82 -6.32 21.75
N ALA A 53 10.33 -6.76 22.90
CA ALA A 53 11.14 -5.93 23.78
C ALA A 53 12.43 -5.46 23.09
N ALA A 54 13.12 -6.33 22.35
CA ALA A 54 14.32 -5.98 21.60
C ALA A 54 14.02 -4.97 20.46
N ILE A 55 12.90 -5.14 19.75
CA ILE A 55 12.44 -4.19 18.72
C ILE A 55 12.14 -2.82 19.36
N ALA A 56 11.43 -2.79 20.48
CA ALA A 56 11.09 -1.56 21.18
C ALA A 56 12.33 -0.84 21.76
N ALA A 57 13.30 -1.61 22.21
CA ALA A 57 14.56 -1.08 22.80
C ALA A 57 15.58 -0.62 21.75
N CYS A 58 15.37 -0.83 20.44
CA CYS A 58 16.34 -0.48 19.40
C CYS A 58 16.64 1.03 19.31
N GLY A 59 15.74 1.87 19.80
CA GLY A 59 15.88 3.32 19.84
C GLY A 59 15.92 3.96 18.44
N CYS A 60 16.19 5.27 18.44
CA CYS A 60 16.41 6.04 17.22
C CYS A 60 17.91 6.27 17.03
N ARG A 61 18.43 5.92 15.84
CA ARG A 61 19.81 6.21 15.47
C ARG A 61 19.81 7.18 14.29
N GLN A 62 20.46 8.31 14.47
CA GLN A 62 20.66 9.26 13.39
C GLN A 62 21.64 8.71 12.36
N ALA A 63 21.38 8.96 11.11
CA ALA A 63 22.29 8.65 10.00
C ALA A 63 22.29 9.81 9.01
N SER A 64 23.46 10.15 8.47
CA SER A 64 23.57 11.06 7.36
C SER A 64 23.16 10.33 6.07
N CYS A 65 22.41 10.99 5.20
CA CYS A 65 22.09 10.49 3.88
C CYS A 65 21.87 11.67 2.92
N GLU A 66 22.12 11.44 1.64
CA GLU A 66 21.72 12.36 0.58
C GLU A 66 20.29 12.04 0.16
N LYS A 67 19.45 13.08 0.08
CA LYS A 67 18.10 12.91 -0.45
C LYS A 67 18.17 12.54 -1.93
N LEU A 68 17.66 11.38 -2.29
CA LEU A 68 17.49 11.03 -3.71
C LEU A 68 16.37 11.90 -4.30
N HIS A 69 16.65 12.50 -5.45
CA HIS A 69 15.64 13.11 -6.27
C HIS A 69 15.03 12.02 -7.15
N PHE A 70 13.76 11.73 -6.91
CA PHE A 70 12.97 10.91 -7.82
C PHE A 70 12.30 11.83 -8.84
N ASP A 71 12.26 11.40 -10.07
CA ASP A 71 11.39 12.04 -11.04
C ASP A 71 9.94 11.77 -10.59
N GLU A 72 9.16 12.83 -10.38
CA GLU A 72 7.76 12.71 -9.93
C GLU A 72 6.91 11.87 -10.89
N HIS A 73 7.33 11.78 -12.16
CA HIS A 73 6.66 10.97 -13.18
C HIS A 73 6.93 9.46 -13.07
N GLU A 74 7.98 9.05 -12.36
CA GLU A 74 8.31 7.64 -12.11
C GLU A 74 7.78 7.14 -10.74
N ALA A 75 7.28 8.05 -9.91
CA ALA A 75 6.75 7.70 -8.59
C ALA A 75 5.28 7.29 -8.67
N PHE A 76 4.83 6.53 -7.69
CA PHE A 76 3.41 6.27 -7.48
C PHE A 76 2.64 7.58 -7.39
N SER A 77 1.56 7.67 -8.15
CA SER A 77 0.59 8.76 -8.04
C SER A 77 -0.68 8.30 -7.33
N SER A 78 -1.37 9.24 -6.74
CA SER A 78 -2.67 9.02 -6.11
C SER A 78 -3.66 10.01 -6.69
N LEU A 79 -4.73 9.49 -7.28
CA LEU A 79 -5.83 10.29 -7.80
C LEU A 79 -7.05 10.12 -6.90
N CYS A 80 -7.66 11.24 -6.52
CA CYS A 80 -8.87 11.27 -5.71
C CYS A 80 -10.05 11.76 -6.57
N PHE A 81 -11.13 11.01 -6.55
CA PHE A 81 -12.38 11.32 -7.23
C PHE A 81 -13.46 11.53 -6.16
N LEU A 82 -13.96 12.75 -6.05
CA LEU A 82 -14.97 13.14 -5.07
C LEU A 82 -16.36 13.09 -5.69
N GLU A 83 -17.40 12.96 -4.85
CA GLU A 83 -18.81 13.09 -5.24
C GLU A 83 -19.23 12.13 -6.37
N GLN A 84 -18.71 10.90 -6.32
CA GLN A 84 -19.04 9.88 -7.33
C GLN A 84 -20.38 9.19 -7.07
N HIS A 85 -20.87 9.24 -5.82
CA HIS A 85 -22.17 8.66 -5.39
C HIS A 85 -22.36 7.20 -5.78
N LEU A 86 -21.28 6.41 -5.73
CA LEU A 86 -21.29 5.00 -6.13
C LEU A 86 -22.00 4.13 -5.09
N THR A 87 -22.88 3.27 -5.55
CA THR A 87 -23.35 2.15 -4.75
C THR A 87 -22.21 1.16 -4.51
N LEU A 88 -22.36 0.28 -3.51
CA LEU A 88 -21.36 -0.76 -3.25
C LEU A 88 -21.07 -1.61 -4.49
N GLN A 89 -22.10 -2.00 -5.23
CA GLN A 89 -21.94 -2.81 -6.44
C GLN A 89 -21.17 -2.05 -7.53
N GLN A 90 -21.48 -0.78 -7.75
CA GLN A 90 -20.76 0.07 -8.70
C GLN A 90 -19.31 0.29 -8.28
N LEU A 91 -19.05 0.51 -6.99
CA LEU A 91 -17.71 0.68 -6.44
C LEU A 91 -16.85 -0.58 -6.66
N GLN A 92 -17.43 -1.77 -6.45
CA GLN A 92 -16.74 -3.04 -6.69
C GLN A 92 -16.45 -3.25 -8.18
N ALA A 93 -17.44 -3.01 -9.06
CA ALA A 93 -17.30 -3.13 -10.50
C ALA A 93 -16.26 -2.13 -11.04
N ALA A 94 -16.28 -0.89 -10.56
CA ALA A 94 -15.28 0.11 -10.91
C ALA A 94 -13.87 -0.36 -10.55
N ALA A 95 -13.65 -0.89 -9.35
CA ALA A 95 -12.35 -1.42 -8.95
C ALA A 95 -11.88 -2.55 -9.87
N ASP A 96 -12.76 -3.51 -10.21
CA ASP A 96 -12.44 -4.62 -11.11
C ASP A 96 -12.06 -4.11 -12.52
N HIS A 97 -12.78 -3.14 -13.05
CA HIS A 97 -12.49 -2.51 -14.35
C HIS A 97 -11.16 -1.75 -14.34
N LEU A 98 -10.87 -1.00 -13.26
CA LEU A 98 -9.65 -0.23 -13.14
C LEU A 98 -8.39 -1.12 -13.11
N PHE A 99 -8.45 -2.30 -12.49
CA PHE A 99 -7.34 -3.26 -12.52
C PHE A 99 -7.19 -3.97 -13.87
N ALA A 100 -8.28 -4.13 -14.62
CA ALA A 100 -8.28 -4.85 -15.89
C ALA A 100 -7.91 -3.98 -17.10
N ASP A 101 -8.11 -2.67 -17.03
CA ASP A 101 -7.93 -1.75 -18.16
C ASP A 101 -6.59 -1.04 -18.12
N ALA A 102 -5.66 -1.47 -18.96
CA ALA A 102 -4.34 -0.87 -19.09
C ALA A 102 -4.38 0.63 -19.50
N ALA A 103 -5.48 1.12 -20.08
CA ALA A 103 -5.63 2.54 -20.39
C ALA A 103 -5.69 3.41 -19.12
N CYS A 104 -6.07 2.84 -17.98
CA CYS A 104 -6.09 3.53 -16.68
C CYS A 104 -4.70 3.71 -16.07
N GLY A 105 -3.65 3.12 -16.65
CA GLY A 105 -2.31 3.00 -16.09
C GLY A 105 -2.15 1.70 -15.29
N HIS A 106 -1.04 1.58 -14.58
CA HIS A 106 -0.79 0.44 -13.70
C HIS A 106 -1.41 0.69 -12.32
N VAL A 107 -2.67 0.32 -12.15
CA VAL A 107 -3.40 0.48 -10.89
C VAL A 107 -2.92 -0.55 -9.88
N LEU A 108 -2.45 -0.10 -8.72
CA LEU A 108 -1.95 -0.93 -7.62
C LEU A 108 -2.96 -1.10 -6.51
N ARG A 109 -3.74 -0.05 -6.23
CA ARG A 109 -4.72 -0.04 -5.15
C ARG A 109 -5.90 0.87 -5.49
N VAL A 110 -7.09 0.41 -5.16
CA VAL A 110 -8.31 1.20 -5.17
C VAL A 110 -8.90 1.19 -3.76
N LYS A 111 -9.15 2.37 -3.21
CA LYS A 111 -9.86 2.54 -1.94
C LYS A 111 -11.07 3.42 -2.18
N GLY A 112 -12.23 3.01 -1.68
CA GLY A 112 -13.45 3.78 -1.81
C GLY A 112 -14.45 3.45 -0.72
N PHE A 113 -15.51 4.26 -0.65
CA PHE A 113 -16.53 4.13 0.36
C PHE A 113 -17.90 4.14 -0.30
N ALA A 114 -18.81 3.34 0.21
CA ALA A 114 -20.20 3.33 -0.23
C ALA A 114 -21.13 3.20 0.98
N PRO A 115 -22.37 3.72 0.89
CA PRO A 115 -23.37 3.45 1.90
C PRO A 115 -23.59 1.94 2.07
N ASP A 116 -23.75 1.50 3.33
CA ASP A 116 -24.08 0.11 3.63
C ASP A 116 -25.49 -0.20 3.12
N PRO A 117 -25.66 -1.11 2.14
CA PRO A 117 -26.98 -1.44 1.60
C PRO A 117 -27.90 -2.12 2.62
N GLN A 118 -27.34 -2.68 3.70
CA GLN A 118 -28.11 -3.29 4.79
C GLN A 118 -28.47 -2.28 5.90
N GLY A 119 -27.88 -1.07 5.86
CA GLY A 119 -28.18 0.02 6.79
C GLY A 119 -27.72 -0.22 8.23
N THR A 120 -26.90 -1.26 8.48
CA THR A 120 -26.51 -1.68 9.83
C THR A 120 -25.34 -0.87 10.38
N THR A 121 -24.42 -0.43 9.52
CA THR A 121 -23.17 0.23 9.93
C THR A 121 -22.98 1.63 9.34
N GLY A 122 -23.90 2.08 8.48
CA GLY A 122 -23.84 3.36 7.80
C GLY A 122 -23.01 3.31 6.52
N TRP A 123 -21.74 2.91 6.58
CA TRP A 123 -20.84 2.87 5.43
C TRP A 123 -19.99 1.60 5.39
N LEU A 124 -19.55 1.25 4.18
CA LEU A 124 -18.57 0.20 3.92
C LEU A 124 -17.33 0.81 3.26
N GLU A 125 -16.15 0.45 3.76
CA GLU A 125 -14.87 0.77 3.14
C GLU A 125 -14.45 -0.40 2.24
N LEU A 126 -14.28 -0.12 0.94
CA LEU A 126 -13.61 -1.02 0.00
C LEU A 126 -12.12 -0.73 -0.03
N ASN A 127 -11.32 -1.78 0.07
CA ASN A 127 -9.88 -1.73 -0.10
C ASN A 127 -9.49 -2.86 -1.06
N ALA A 128 -9.10 -2.53 -2.28
CA ALA A 128 -8.85 -3.49 -3.35
C ALA A 128 -7.42 -3.38 -3.89
N THR A 129 -6.85 -4.52 -4.24
CA THR A 129 -5.58 -4.70 -4.97
C THR A 129 -5.77 -5.77 -6.02
N ALA A 130 -4.81 -5.97 -6.92
CA ALA A 130 -4.85 -7.08 -7.88
C ALA A 130 -4.91 -8.48 -7.22
N ALA A 131 -4.47 -8.61 -5.96
CA ALA A 131 -4.49 -9.86 -5.21
C ALA A 131 -5.83 -10.16 -4.53
N GLY A 132 -6.75 -9.18 -4.44
CA GLY A 132 -8.04 -9.32 -3.78
C GLY A 132 -8.52 -8.03 -3.13
N ARG A 133 -9.69 -8.13 -2.51
CA ARG A 133 -10.35 -6.99 -1.88
C ARG A 133 -10.88 -7.33 -0.49
N THR A 134 -10.97 -6.31 0.37
CA THR A 134 -11.67 -6.35 1.65
C THR A 134 -12.80 -5.34 1.66
N LEU A 135 -13.84 -5.64 2.42
CA LEU A 135 -14.96 -4.75 2.71
C LEU A 135 -15.10 -4.69 4.23
N GLU A 136 -14.96 -3.51 4.79
CA GLU A 136 -15.02 -3.32 6.23
C GLU A 136 -16.10 -2.31 6.60
N PRO A 137 -16.97 -2.64 7.56
CA PRO A 137 -17.96 -1.70 8.05
C PRO A 137 -17.29 -0.57 8.83
N ILE A 138 -17.70 0.66 8.53
CA ILE A 138 -17.24 1.85 9.23
C ILE A 138 -18.41 2.74 9.62
N PRO A 139 -18.34 3.44 10.76
CA PRO A 139 -19.45 4.25 11.25
C PRO A 139 -19.70 5.50 10.40
N GLN A 140 -18.66 6.02 9.76
CA GLN A 140 -18.74 7.22 8.92
C GLN A 140 -17.79 7.08 7.73
N GLY A 141 -18.32 7.26 6.52
CA GLY A 141 -17.57 7.28 5.26
C GLY A 141 -17.58 8.66 4.62
N GLN A 142 -16.87 8.76 3.51
CA GLN A 142 -16.83 9.92 2.64
C GLN A 142 -17.09 9.45 1.20
N ASP A 143 -17.78 10.28 0.42
CA ASP A 143 -17.97 10.00 -1.00
C ASP A 143 -16.67 10.30 -1.78
N VAL A 144 -15.72 9.39 -1.69
CA VAL A 144 -14.41 9.49 -2.34
C VAL A 144 -13.95 8.12 -2.84
N LEU A 145 -13.40 8.12 -4.05
CA LEU A 145 -12.64 7.01 -4.60
C LEU A 145 -11.18 7.45 -4.75
N ILE A 146 -10.28 6.65 -4.23
CA ILE A 146 -8.83 6.89 -4.30
C ILE A 146 -8.21 5.78 -5.13
N VAL A 147 -7.52 6.14 -6.21
CA VAL A 147 -6.78 5.22 -7.08
C VAL A 147 -5.30 5.51 -6.94
N ILE A 148 -4.52 4.49 -6.60
CA ILE A 148 -3.06 4.58 -6.42
C ILE A 148 -2.40 3.68 -7.46
N GLY A 149 -1.40 4.20 -8.17
CA GLY A 149 -0.69 3.44 -9.19
C GLY A 149 0.41 4.22 -9.88
N GLU A 150 0.92 3.66 -10.95
CA GLU A 150 1.97 4.22 -11.80
C GLU A 150 1.36 4.61 -13.15
N GLY A 151 1.75 5.78 -13.68
CA GLY A 151 1.29 6.25 -14.98
C GLY A 151 -0.24 6.35 -15.09
N LEU A 152 -0.93 6.76 -14.01
CA LEU A 152 -2.39 6.82 -13.99
C LEU A 152 -2.92 7.86 -14.99
N ASP A 153 -3.88 7.46 -15.82
CA ASP A 153 -4.64 8.36 -16.70
C ASP A 153 -5.97 8.74 -16.04
N LYS A 154 -6.06 9.99 -15.60
CA LYS A 154 -7.24 10.50 -14.91
C LYS A 154 -8.50 10.44 -15.79
N ALA A 155 -8.39 10.78 -17.08
CA ALA A 155 -9.53 10.82 -17.99
C ALA A 155 -10.06 9.42 -18.29
N ALA A 156 -9.16 8.45 -18.50
CA ALA A 156 -9.53 7.05 -18.69
C ALA A 156 -10.23 6.49 -17.43
N ILE A 157 -9.70 6.79 -16.23
CA ILE A 157 -10.32 6.38 -14.97
C ILE A 157 -11.72 6.99 -14.82
N GLU A 158 -11.87 8.30 -15.03
CA GLU A 158 -13.17 8.98 -14.96
C GLU A 158 -14.21 8.38 -15.93
N ALA A 159 -13.79 7.98 -17.12
CA ALA A 159 -14.66 7.32 -18.08
C ALA A 159 -15.19 5.97 -17.55
N ARG A 160 -14.37 5.23 -16.80
CA ARG A 160 -14.79 3.95 -16.19
C ARG A 160 -15.68 4.11 -14.96
N LEU A 161 -15.58 5.24 -14.25
CA LEU A 161 -16.47 5.51 -13.12
C LEU A 161 -17.88 5.91 -13.55
N LYS A 162 -18.06 6.37 -14.80
CA LYS A 162 -19.36 6.80 -15.37
C LYS A 162 -20.05 5.72 -16.19
N ALA A 163 -19.39 4.60 -16.44
CA ALA A 163 -19.91 3.49 -17.24
C ALA A 163 -20.74 2.51 -16.39
#